data_00bbd27944da8882d2f533aedf53ceeb
#
_entry.id   00bbd27944da8882d2f533aedf53ceeb
#
_cell.length_a   1.000
_cell.length_b   1.000
_cell.length_c   1.000
_cell.angle_alpha   90.00
_cell.angle_beta   90.00
_cell.angle_gamma   90.00
#
_symmetry.space_group_name_H-M   'P 1'
#
loop_
_entity.id
_entity.type
_entity.pdbx_description
1 polymer ?
#
loop_
_entity_poly.entity_id
_entity_poly.type
_entity_poly.pdbx_seq_one_letter_code
_entity_poly.pdbx_strand_id
1 'polypeptide(L)'
;PFSFGNSILGFGMSLASSAGVQGFAEKRPIAIMGDGGFWHNGLLSGVTARLLNKSDGLLVIMKNGYTSATGTQDLVSTPHPEFKRAAGGDSTTDTEMTIEGTLRGLGVKWLKSVHTYKVGEMRETLKEAMTTSYDGLKVIVAEGECQLERQRRMKPLRAAALAAGERVVRTRYGVDDE
;
A
#
# COMPACT_ATOMS: atom_id res chain seq x y z
N PRO A 1 -16.39 -1.17 16.97
CA PRO A 1 -15.35 -0.32 17.55
C PRO A 1 -14.19 -1.18 18.02
N PHE A 2 -13.00 -0.88 17.52
CA PHE A 2 -11.80 -1.62 17.89
C PHE A 2 -11.30 -1.09 19.24
N SER A 3 -11.33 -1.94 20.25
CA SER A 3 -10.88 -1.62 21.61
C SER A 3 -9.40 -1.90 21.87
N PHE A 4 -8.61 -2.04 20.84
CA PHE A 4 -7.17 -2.27 20.96
C PHE A 4 -6.45 -0.94 20.85
N GLY A 5 -5.93 -0.38 21.93
CA GLY A 5 -5.02 0.76 21.95
C GLY A 5 -4.56 1.32 20.60
N ASN A 6 -5.48 1.82 19.80
CA ASN A 6 -5.21 2.41 18.48
C ASN A 6 -5.36 3.93 18.57
N SER A 7 -4.53 4.64 17.81
CA SER A 7 -4.64 6.08 17.64
C SER A 7 -4.58 6.45 16.17
N ILE A 8 -5.31 7.51 15.81
CA ILE A 8 -5.27 8.11 14.48
C ILE A 8 -4.88 9.57 14.67
N LEU A 9 -3.64 9.92 14.33
CA LEU A 9 -3.10 11.26 14.59
C LEU A 9 -3.01 12.13 13.34
N GLY A 10 -3.04 11.55 12.16
CA GLY A 10 -2.95 12.31 10.92
C GLY A 10 -2.56 11.45 9.72
N PHE A 11 -2.68 12.03 8.53
CA PHE A 11 -2.40 11.37 7.27
C PHE A 11 -0.90 11.03 7.14
N GLY A 12 -0.59 9.74 7.04
CA GLY A 12 0.79 9.24 6.96
C GLY A 12 1.57 9.23 8.29
N MET A 13 0.96 9.63 9.42
CA MET A 13 1.64 9.77 10.71
C MET A 13 1.75 8.49 11.54
N SER A 14 1.09 7.41 11.15
CA SER A 14 0.99 6.18 11.96
C SER A 14 2.34 5.61 12.39
N LEU A 15 3.32 5.61 11.48
CA LEU A 15 4.65 5.07 11.77
C LEU A 15 5.44 5.98 12.72
N ALA A 16 5.38 7.29 12.54
CA ALA A 16 5.99 8.25 13.46
C ALA A 16 5.40 8.15 14.86
N SER A 17 4.08 8.08 14.96
CA SER A 17 3.37 7.91 16.24
C SER A 17 3.75 6.61 16.94
N SER A 18 3.83 5.50 16.19
CA SER A 18 4.24 4.21 16.75
C SER A 18 5.71 4.20 17.23
N ALA A 19 6.57 5.04 16.64
CA ALA A 19 7.94 5.24 17.11
C ALA A 19 7.97 5.91 18.50
N GLY A 20 7.11 6.91 18.69
CA GLY A 20 7.03 7.63 19.97
C GLY A 20 6.58 6.78 21.15
N VAL A 21 5.73 5.76 20.91
CA VAL A 21 5.22 4.90 21.98
C VAL A 21 6.04 3.62 22.18
N GLN A 22 7.00 3.34 21.32
CA GLN A 22 7.74 2.06 21.36
C GLN A 22 8.46 1.82 22.70
N GLY A 23 9.04 2.85 23.30
CA GLY A 23 9.74 2.74 24.60
C GLY A 23 8.86 2.32 25.77
N PHE A 24 7.54 2.40 25.61
CA PHE A 24 6.52 2.05 26.60
C PHE A 24 5.74 0.78 26.21
N ALA A 25 5.96 0.26 25.02
CA ALA A 25 5.21 -0.88 24.49
C ALA A 25 5.95 -2.18 24.76
N GLU A 26 5.30 -3.12 25.44
CA GLU A 26 5.82 -4.49 25.64
C GLU A 26 5.84 -5.31 24.35
N LYS A 27 5.03 -4.93 23.37
CA LYS A 27 4.86 -5.64 22.10
C LYS A 27 5.31 -4.77 20.94
N ARG A 28 5.72 -5.42 19.85
CA ARG A 28 6.07 -4.74 18.61
C ARG A 28 4.92 -3.90 18.09
N PRO A 29 5.09 -2.59 17.93
CA PRO A 29 4.02 -1.74 17.42
C PRO A 29 3.80 -1.99 15.92
N ILE A 30 2.53 -1.92 15.51
CA ILE A 30 2.11 -2.02 14.11
C ILE A 30 1.57 -0.66 13.67
N ALA A 31 2.12 -0.12 12.60
CA ALA A 31 1.61 1.05 11.90
C ALA A 31 0.97 0.63 10.58
N ILE A 32 -0.16 1.22 10.24
CA ILE A 32 -0.86 0.97 8.98
C ILE A 32 -1.09 2.31 8.30
N MET A 33 -0.79 2.39 7.01
CA MET A 33 -1.09 3.55 6.17
C MET A 33 -1.36 3.15 4.72
N GLY A 34 -2.08 3.98 3.98
CA GLY A 34 -2.18 3.85 2.53
C GLY A 34 -0.92 4.35 1.82
N ASP A 35 -0.77 4.00 0.55
CA ASP A 35 0.30 4.51 -0.31
C ASP A 35 0.26 6.03 -0.46
N GLY A 36 -0.93 6.64 -0.51
CA GLY A 36 -1.09 8.09 -0.44
C GLY A 36 -0.48 8.69 0.82
N GLY A 37 -0.76 8.09 1.98
CA GLY A 37 -0.17 8.51 3.26
C GLY A 37 1.33 8.32 3.30
N PHE A 38 1.84 7.24 2.70
CA PHE A 38 3.26 6.97 2.59
C PHE A 38 3.98 8.07 1.81
N TRP A 39 3.54 8.41 0.61
CA TRP A 39 4.18 9.42 -0.22
C TRP A 39 3.99 10.85 0.30
N HIS A 40 2.85 11.14 0.93
CA HIS A 40 2.56 12.47 1.44
C HIS A 40 3.46 12.85 2.63
N ASN A 41 3.55 11.98 3.62
CA ASN A 41 4.26 12.27 4.87
C ASN A 41 4.96 11.07 5.50
N GLY A 42 4.44 9.87 5.32
CA GLY A 42 4.92 8.65 5.98
C GLY A 42 6.36 8.31 5.68
N LEU A 43 6.83 8.59 4.46
CA LEU A 43 8.21 8.39 4.06
C LEU A 43 9.16 9.25 4.87
N LEU A 44 8.95 10.57 4.88
CA LEU A 44 9.87 11.53 5.52
C LEU A 44 9.73 11.53 7.04
N SER A 45 8.50 11.57 7.57
CA SER A 45 8.28 11.66 9.01
C SER A 45 8.36 10.31 9.72
N GLY A 46 8.01 9.22 9.04
CA GLY A 46 7.89 7.90 9.63
C GLY A 46 9.11 7.01 9.35
N VAL A 47 9.35 6.68 8.07
CA VAL A 47 10.40 5.72 7.70
C VAL A 47 11.78 6.24 8.07
N THR A 48 12.11 7.48 7.69
CA THR A 48 13.43 8.05 7.99
C THR A 48 13.66 8.18 9.49
N ALA A 49 12.66 8.61 10.26
CA ALA A 49 12.74 8.69 11.72
C ALA A 49 12.98 7.31 12.35
N ARG A 50 12.29 6.27 11.87
CA ARG A 50 12.48 4.89 12.35
C ARG A 50 13.89 4.38 12.06
N LEU A 51 14.39 4.62 10.86
CA LEU A 51 15.74 4.20 10.46
C LEU A 51 16.81 4.94 11.25
N LEU A 52 16.65 6.26 11.44
CA LEU A 52 17.55 7.09 12.25
C LEU A 52 17.62 6.59 13.69
N ASN A 53 16.48 6.34 14.30
CA ASN A 53 16.39 5.88 15.70
C ASN A 53 16.65 4.38 15.86
N LYS A 54 16.91 3.66 14.78
CA LYS A 54 17.11 2.18 14.78
C LYS A 54 16.04 1.44 15.57
N SER A 55 14.80 1.94 15.48
CA SER A 55 13.72 1.43 16.33
C SER A 55 12.97 0.29 15.65
N ASP A 56 12.57 -0.71 16.46
CA ASP A 56 11.81 -1.85 16.01
C ASP A 56 10.35 -1.47 15.69
N GLY A 57 9.72 -2.16 14.76
CA GLY A 57 8.32 -1.99 14.42
C GLY A 57 7.93 -2.59 13.08
N LEU A 58 6.63 -2.72 12.89
CA LEU A 58 6.03 -3.17 11.63
C LEU A 58 5.24 -2.05 10.98
N LEU A 59 5.52 -1.78 9.72
CA LEU A 59 4.71 -0.92 8.85
C LEU A 59 3.99 -1.78 7.82
N VAL A 60 2.68 -1.63 7.71
CA VAL A 60 1.87 -2.19 6.63
C VAL A 60 1.42 -1.04 5.73
N ILE A 61 1.83 -1.06 4.47
CA ILE A 61 1.44 -0.09 3.45
C ILE A 61 0.36 -0.74 2.58
N MET A 62 -0.84 -0.19 2.61
CA MET A 62 -1.92 -0.60 1.72
C MET A 62 -1.73 0.08 0.36
N LYS A 63 -1.15 -0.65 -0.60
CA LYS A 63 -0.80 -0.16 -1.93
C LYS A 63 -1.92 -0.47 -2.91
N ASN A 64 -2.55 0.57 -3.44
CA ASN A 64 -3.55 0.45 -4.51
C ASN A 64 -3.29 1.37 -5.71
N GLY A 65 -2.19 2.12 -5.69
CA GLY A 65 -1.74 3.00 -6.76
C GLY A 65 -2.36 4.40 -6.76
N TYR A 66 -3.19 4.73 -5.79
CA TYR A 66 -3.91 6.01 -5.73
C TYR A 66 -4.14 6.48 -4.30
N THR A 67 -4.28 7.80 -4.08
CA THR A 67 -4.90 8.33 -2.87
C THR A 67 -6.41 8.15 -2.97
N SER A 68 -6.90 6.96 -2.64
CA SER A 68 -8.27 6.54 -2.96
C SER A 68 -9.34 7.23 -2.13
N ALA A 69 -9.08 7.47 -0.84
CA ALA A 69 -10.06 8.00 0.10
C ALA A 69 -10.57 9.40 -0.24
N THR A 70 -9.77 10.21 -0.91
CA THR A 70 -10.08 11.60 -1.28
C THR A 70 -10.45 11.78 -2.75
N GLY A 71 -10.60 10.69 -3.50
CA GLY A 71 -11.10 10.72 -4.86
C GLY A 71 -10.18 10.14 -5.93
N THR A 72 -9.29 9.24 -5.56
CA THR A 72 -8.36 8.57 -6.49
C THR A 72 -7.37 9.52 -7.17
N GLN A 73 -6.72 10.38 -6.38
CA GLN A 73 -5.63 11.22 -6.89
C GLN A 73 -4.41 10.34 -7.19
N ASP A 74 -3.69 10.76 -8.23
CA ASP A 74 -2.44 10.12 -8.62
C ASP A 74 -1.35 10.33 -7.58
N LEU A 75 -0.47 9.36 -7.52
CA LEU A 75 0.71 9.32 -6.68
C LEU A 75 1.97 9.34 -7.54
N VAL A 76 3.10 9.58 -6.91
CA VAL A 76 4.42 9.47 -7.57
C VAL A 76 4.63 8.08 -8.18
N SER A 77 4.01 7.04 -7.61
CA SER A 77 4.08 5.65 -8.07
C SER A 77 2.86 5.18 -8.85
N THR A 78 1.94 6.08 -9.23
CA THR A 78 0.80 5.71 -10.07
C THR A 78 1.27 5.35 -11.47
N PRO A 79 0.92 4.17 -12.02
CA PRO A 79 1.30 3.81 -13.37
C PRO A 79 0.62 4.71 -14.40
N HIS A 80 1.37 5.48 -15.14
CA HIS A 80 0.87 6.32 -16.22
C HIS A 80 1.37 5.82 -17.57
N PRO A 81 0.59 5.04 -18.31
CA PRO A 81 0.98 4.53 -19.62
C PRO A 81 1.24 5.66 -20.65
N GLU A 82 0.67 6.84 -20.43
CA GLU A 82 0.84 8.01 -21.30
C GLU A 82 2.25 8.61 -21.18
N PHE A 83 2.86 8.57 -20.01
CA PHE A 83 4.25 9.04 -19.83
C PHE A 83 5.25 8.15 -20.58
N LYS A 84 4.96 6.86 -20.70
CA LYS A 84 5.78 5.94 -21.52
C LYS A 84 5.76 6.28 -23.00
N ARG A 85 4.68 6.89 -23.51
CA ARG A 85 4.56 7.35 -24.91
C ARG A 85 5.19 8.71 -25.14
N ALA A 86 5.05 9.64 -24.20
CA ALA A 86 5.57 11.00 -24.32
C ALA A 86 7.10 11.07 -24.26
N ALA A 87 7.74 10.13 -23.60
CA ALA A 87 9.20 10.05 -23.48
C ALA A 87 9.92 9.48 -24.70
N GLY A 88 9.24 9.24 -25.83
CA GLY A 88 9.89 8.85 -27.09
C GLY A 88 10.52 7.46 -27.12
N GLY A 89 10.05 6.55 -26.28
CA GLY A 89 10.28 5.10 -26.41
C GLY A 89 11.67 4.55 -26.13
N ASP A 90 12.67 5.38 -25.86
CA ASP A 90 14.05 4.94 -25.61
C ASP A 90 14.66 5.59 -24.35
N SER A 91 13.82 5.93 -23.40
CA SER A 91 14.27 6.45 -22.11
C SER A 91 14.75 5.30 -21.23
N THR A 92 16.04 5.06 -21.22
CA THR A 92 16.74 4.21 -20.24
C THR A 92 16.64 4.74 -18.81
N THR A 93 15.91 5.83 -18.60
CA THR A 93 15.65 6.50 -17.31
C THR A 93 14.26 6.23 -16.76
N ASP A 94 13.54 5.24 -17.26
CA ASP A 94 12.25 4.79 -16.75
C ASP A 94 12.42 4.09 -15.38
N THR A 95 12.97 4.79 -14.42
CA THR A 95 12.89 4.39 -13.02
C THR A 95 11.48 4.70 -12.55
N GLU A 96 10.57 3.77 -12.77
CA GLU A 96 9.29 3.80 -12.05
C GLU A 96 9.60 3.93 -10.56
N MET A 97 9.23 5.06 -9.98
CA MET A 97 9.42 5.27 -8.56
C MET A 97 8.45 4.35 -7.81
N THR A 98 8.96 3.25 -7.31
CA THR A 98 8.17 2.27 -6.56
C THR A 98 8.39 2.44 -5.05
N ILE A 99 7.38 2.10 -4.27
CA ILE A 99 7.47 2.08 -2.80
C ILE A 99 8.61 1.14 -2.38
N GLU A 100 8.67 -0.03 -2.99
CA GLU A 100 9.66 -1.06 -2.69
C GLU A 100 11.09 -0.59 -3.01
N GLY A 101 11.28 0.02 -4.18
CA GLY A 101 12.57 0.58 -4.60
C GLY A 101 13.04 1.68 -3.67
N THR A 102 12.14 2.60 -3.31
CA THR A 102 12.42 3.69 -2.37
C THR A 102 12.81 3.17 -0.98
N LEU A 103 12.06 2.20 -0.45
CA LEU A 103 12.36 1.61 0.86
C LEU A 103 13.71 0.88 0.88
N ARG A 104 14.03 0.13 -0.18
CA ARG A 104 15.35 -0.51 -0.31
C ARG A 104 16.47 0.51 -0.43
N GLY A 105 16.26 1.57 -1.22
CA GLY A 105 17.21 2.68 -1.35
C GLY A 105 17.52 3.37 -0.03
N LEU A 106 16.55 3.44 0.89
CA LEU A 106 16.72 3.95 2.25
C LEU A 106 17.35 2.94 3.22
N GLY A 107 17.59 1.70 2.79
CA GLY A 107 18.23 0.67 3.61
C GLY A 107 17.28 -0.17 4.45
N VAL A 108 15.98 -0.20 4.13
CA VAL A 108 15.03 -1.14 4.75
C VAL A 108 15.40 -2.57 4.33
N LYS A 109 15.80 -3.39 5.31
CA LYS A 109 16.28 -4.76 5.05
C LYS A 109 15.16 -5.78 5.03
N TRP A 110 14.19 -5.66 5.95
CA TRP A 110 13.05 -6.57 6.00
C TRP A 110 11.87 -5.95 5.24
N LEU A 111 11.64 -6.37 4.02
CA LEU A 111 10.61 -5.86 3.11
C LEU A 111 9.98 -7.02 2.36
N LYS A 112 8.67 -7.15 2.46
CA LYS A 112 7.86 -8.13 1.72
C LYS A 112 6.67 -7.47 1.03
N SER A 113 6.38 -7.87 -0.19
CA SER A 113 5.16 -7.50 -0.92
C SER A 113 4.24 -8.70 -0.99
N VAL A 114 2.97 -8.51 -0.64
CA VAL A 114 1.96 -9.57 -0.61
C VAL A 114 0.67 -9.06 -1.23
N HIS A 115 0.07 -9.88 -2.08
CA HIS A 115 -1.24 -9.56 -2.65
C HIS A 115 -2.34 -9.76 -1.60
N THR A 116 -3.18 -8.74 -1.36
CA THR A 116 -4.18 -8.75 -0.28
C THR A 116 -5.21 -9.88 -0.39
N TYR A 117 -5.52 -10.35 -1.61
CA TYR A 117 -6.42 -11.48 -1.84
C TYR A 117 -5.84 -12.85 -1.48
N LYS A 118 -4.51 -12.93 -1.28
CA LYS A 118 -3.84 -14.15 -0.79
C LYS A 118 -3.83 -14.16 0.74
N VAL A 119 -5.00 -14.36 1.33
CA VAL A 119 -5.20 -14.23 2.78
C VAL A 119 -4.27 -15.13 3.60
N GLY A 120 -4.01 -16.36 3.15
CA GLY A 120 -3.07 -17.28 3.80
C GLY A 120 -1.64 -16.74 3.82
N GLU A 121 -1.13 -16.27 2.67
CA GLU A 121 0.20 -15.68 2.54
C GLU A 121 0.33 -14.41 3.40
N MET A 122 -0.68 -13.56 3.40
CA MET A 122 -0.72 -12.35 4.23
C MET A 122 -0.65 -12.69 5.71
N ARG A 123 -1.42 -13.68 6.17
CA ARG A 123 -1.42 -14.12 7.56
C ARG A 123 -0.04 -14.62 8.00
N GLU A 124 0.58 -15.47 7.19
CA GLU A 124 1.91 -16.01 7.52
C GLU A 124 2.98 -14.91 7.49
N THR A 125 2.91 -13.98 6.51
CA THR A 125 3.82 -12.83 6.45
C THR A 125 3.68 -11.90 7.66
N LEU A 126 2.45 -11.61 8.09
CA LEU A 126 2.20 -10.84 9.31
C LEU A 126 2.75 -11.57 10.55
N LYS A 127 2.50 -12.88 10.67
CA LYS A 127 3.03 -13.69 11.76
C LYS A 127 4.55 -13.65 11.78
N GLU A 128 5.21 -13.86 10.66
CA GLU A 128 6.67 -13.77 10.54
C GLU A 128 7.18 -12.39 10.94
N ALA A 129 6.56 -11.31 10.44
CA ALA A 129 6.93 -9.94 10.80
C ALA A 129 6.82 -9.67 12.30
N MET A 130 5.86 -10.29 12.97
CA MET A 130 5.65 -10.11 14.42
C MET A 130 6.57 -10.97 15.27
N THR A 131 7.04 -12.12 14.76
CA THR A 131 7.81 -13.11 15.54
C THR A 131 9.30 -13.15 15.20
N THR A 132 9.73 -12.53 14.09
CA THR A 132 11.15 -12.51 13.70
C THR A 132 12.01 -11.86 14.78
N SER A 133 13.22 -12.40 14.96
CA SER A 133 14.27 -11.83 15.82
C SER A 133 14.95 -10.60 15.21
N TYR A 134 14.67 -10.27 13.95
CA TYR A 134 15.23 -9.08 13.31
C TYR A 134 14.77 -7.84 14.08
N ASP A 135 15.74 -7.09 14.61
CA ASP A 135 15.52 -5.82 15.29
C ASP A 135 15.67 -4.67 14.29
N GLY A 136 14.60 -3.89 14.07
CA GLY A 136 14.54 -2.82 13.10
C GLY A 136 13.20 -2.73 12.40
N LEU A 137 13.06 -1.80 11.46
CA LEU A 137 11.84 -1.59 10.69
C LEU A 137 11.58 -2.77 9.74
N LYS A 138 10.39 -3.39 9.89
CA LYS A 138 9.83 -4.35 8.93
C LYS A 138 8.75 -3.65 8.14
N VAL A 139 8.69 -3.91 6.84
CA VAL A 139 7.65 -3.34 5.99
C VAL A 139 6.97 -4.44 5.19
N ILE A 140 5.64 -4.44 5.22
CA ILE A 140 4.79 -5.24 4.34
C ILE A 140 4.08 -4.29 3.39
N VAL A 141 4.29 -4.47 2.10
CA VAL A 141 3.51 -3.79 1.06
C VAL A 141 2.35 -4.72 0.71
N ALA A 142 1.16 -4.35 1.17
CA ALA A 142 -0.09 -5.07 0.95
C ALA A 142 -0.74 -4.57 -0.33
N GLU A 143 -0.54 -5.29 -1.44
CA GLU A 143 -0.94 -4.86 -2.77
C GLU A 143 -2.35 -5.29 -3.11
N GLY A 144 -3.17 -4.36 -3.57
CA GLY A 144 -4.53 -4.62 -4.02
C GLY A 144 -5.04 -3.54 -4.97
N GLU A 145 -6.00 -3.89 -5.82
CA GLU A 145 -6.57 -2.94 -6.78
C GLU A 145 -7.55 -1.98 -6.10
N CYS A 146 -7.48 -0.69 -6.43
CA CYS A 146 -8.51 0.27 -6.06
C CYS A 146 -9.82 -0.02 -6.81
N GLN A 147 -10.85 -0.51 -6.11
CA GLN A 147 -12.12 -0.88 -6.73
C GLN A 147 -12.87 0.34 -7.29
N LEU A 148 -12.72 1.52 -6.71
CA LEU A 148 -13.32 2.74 -7.22
C LEU A 148 -12.71 3.12 -8.57
N GLU A 149 -11.39 3.11 -8.68
CA GLU A 149 -10.69 3.40 -9.94
C GLU A 149 -10.98 2.34 -11.01
N ARG A 150 -11.00 1.08 -10.62
CA ARG A 150 -11.42 0.01 -11.52
C ARG A 150 -12.81 0.25 -12.08
N GLN A 151 -13.77 0.64 -11.24
CA GLN A 151 -15.13 0.92 -11.70
C GLN A 151 -15.17 2.12 -12.65
N ARG A 152 -14.45 3.20 -12.33
CA ARG A 152 -14.36 4.38 -13.20
C ARG A 152 -13.82 4.03 -14.57
N ARG A 153 -12.75 3.26 -14.64
CA ARG A 153 -12.10 2.83 -15.88
C ARG A 153 -12.99 1.84 -16.68
N MET A 154 -13.66 0.91 -15.99
CA MET A 154 -14.46 -0.12 -16.67
C MET A 154 -15.85 0.37 -17.09
N LYS A 155 -16.42 1.39 -16.45
CA LYS A 155 -17.77 1.88 -16.75
C LYS A 155 -17.91 2.40 -18.19
N PRO A 156 -17.05 3.29 -18.70
CA PRO A 156 -17.16 3.76 -20.09
C PRO A 156 -16.90 2.64 -21.11
N LEU A 157 -15.96 1.73 -20.86
CA LEU A 157 -15.68 0.60 -21.75
C LEU A 157 -16.91 -0.32 -21.89
N ARG A 158 -17.59 -0.60 -20.78
CA ARG A 158 -18.83 -1.39 -20.81
C ARG A 158 -19.98 -0.68 -21.51
N ALA A 159 -20.09 0.65 -21.32
CA ALA A 159 -21.09 1.45 -22.00
C ALA A 159 -20.86 1.45 -23.52
N ALA A 160 -19.62 1.59 -23.98
CA ALA A 160 -19.25 1.53 -25.38
C ALA A 160 -19.55 0.14 -25.98
N ALA A 161 -19.20 -0.94 -25.31
CA ALA A 161 -19.51 -2.29 -25.77
C ALA A 161 -21.03 -2.56 -25.89
N LEU A 162 -21.81 -2.08 -24.91
CA LEU A 162 -23.27 -2.17 -24.99
C LEU A 162 -23.85 -1.35 -26.14
N ALA A 163 -23.34 -0.15 -26.39
CA ALA A 163 -23.76 0.68 -27.53
C ALA A 163 -23.40 0.05 -28.88
N ALA A 164 -22.31 -0.72 -28.94
CA ALA A 164 -21.93 -1.51 -30.13
C ALA A 164 -22.71 -2.82 -30.29
N GLY A 165 -23.69 -3.12 -29.41
CA GLY A 165 -24.46 -4.37 -29.43
C GLY A 165 -23.70 -5.59 -28.91
N GLU A 166 -22.57 -5.40 -28.27
CA GLU A 166 -21.79 -6.50 -27.71
C GLU A 166 -22.38 -7.01 -26.39
N ARG A 167 -22.27 -8.31 -26.18
CA ARG A 167 -22.71 -8.94 -24.92
C ARG A 167 -21.70 -8.68 -23.80
N VAL A 168 -22.08 -7.90 -22.82
CA VAL A 168 -21.27 -7.68 -21.60
C VAL A 168 -21.63 -8.72 -20.54
N VAL A 169 -20.72 -9.66 -20.31
CA VAL A 169 -20.85 -10.69 -19.27
C VAL A 169 -20.20 -10.20 -17.97
N ARG A 170 -20.91 -10.36 -16.85
CA ARG A 170 -20.38 -10.06 -15.50
C ARG A 170 -20.46 -11.31 -14.64
N THR A 171 -19.34 -11.69 -14.05
CA THR A 171 -19.35 -12.70 -12.99
C THR A 171 -19.99 -12.09 -11.74
N ARG A 172 -20.96 -12.78 -11.19
CA ARG A 172 -21.58 -12.45 -9.90
C ARG A 172 -21.39 -13.62 -8.96
N TYR A 173 -21.13 -13.29 -7.71
CA TYR A 173 -21.14 -14.28 -6.64
C TYR A 173 -22.45 -14.14 -5.88
N GLY A 174 -23.10 -15.26 -5.61
CA GLY A 174 -24.30 -15.35 -4.78
C GLY A 174 -24.01 -16.23 -3.56
N VAL A 175 -24.89 -16.19 -2.59
CA VAL A 175 -24.96 -17.18 -1.51
C VAL A 175 -25.86 -18.29 -2.00
N ASP A 176 -25.42 -19.53 -1.86
CA ASP A 176 -26.25 -20.71 -2.06
C ASP A 176 -26.98 -20.97 -0.75
N ASP A 177 -28.29 -20.94 -0.78
CA ASP A 177 -29.15 -21.07 0.41
C ASP A 177 -29.56 -22.54 0.69
N GLU A 178 -28.87 -23.55 0.05
CA GLU A 178 -29.08 -24.97 0.33
C GLU A 178 -28.28 -25.48 1.54
#